data_5900cbe77276f3404d7b7be5e1a23701
#
_entry.id   5900cbe77276f3404d7b7be5e1a23701
#
_cell.length_a   1.000
_cell.length_b   1.000
_cell.length_c   1.000
_cell.angle_alpha   90.00
_cell.angle_beta   90.00
_cell.angle_gamma   90.00
#
_symmetry.space_group_name_H-M   'P 1'
#
loop_
_entity.id
_entity.type
_entity.pdbx_description
1 polymer ?
#
loop_
_entity_poly.entity_id
_entity_poly.type
_entity_poly.pdbx_seq_one_letter_code
_entity_poly.pdbx_strand_id
1 'polypeptide(L)'
;MPESGFRTWNGVESFEFVDGVRLHAIGGDQVLLCRVHYEPGKQVPRHAHEHTEQLMAVVEGSVRMTIGDETRELRPGDVVCVNKGIEHELHSENGVTFFEALAPVPLDHVPDKERDLVLAEGGATHVER
;
A
#
# COMPACT_ATOMS: atom_id res chain seq x y z
N MET A 1 14.68 1.94 15.13
CA MET A 1 14.44 2.95 14.12
C MET A 1 15.28 2.68 12.89
N PRO A 2 14.69 2.63 11.72
CA PRO A 2 15.45 2.37 10.51
C PRO A 2 16.39 3.52 10.20
N GLU A 3 17.55 3.19 9.71
CA GLU A 3 18.52 4.21 9.34
C GLU A 3 18.22 4.73 7.96
N SER A 4 18.63 5.96 7.71
CA SER A 4 18.54 6.53 6.38
C SER A 4 19.46 5.77 5.44
N GLY A 5 19.09 5.66 4.20
CA GLY A 5 19.94 5.01 3.22
C GLY A 5 19.18 4.71 1.95
N PHE A 6 19.89 4.08 1.03
CA PHE A 6 19.31 3.70 -0.26
C PHE A 6 18.72 2.31 -0.14
N ARG A 7 17.59 2.11 -0.80
CA ARG A 7 16.89 0.84 -0.80
C ARG A 7 16.48 0.50 -2.23
N THR A 8 16.17 -0.76 -2.45
CA THR A 8 15.65 -1.21 -3.73
C THR A 8 14.55 -2.22 -3.46
N TRP A 9 13.66 -2.38 -4.41
CA TRP A 9 12.62 -3.40 -4.29
C TRP A 9 13.16 -4.82 -4.47
N ASN A 10 14.39 -4.96 -4.97
CA ASN A 10 15.00 -6.28 -5.11
C ASN A 10 15.14 -6.92 -3.75
N GLY A 11 14.65 -8.14 -3.61
CA GLY A 11 14.74 -8.87 -2.35
C GLY A 11 13.64 -8.54 -1.36
N VAL A 12 12.79 -7.58 -1.66
CA VAL A 12 11.64 -7.31 -0.82
C VAL A 12 10.57 -8.32 -1.17
N GLU A 13 10.15 -9.11 -0.20
CA GLU A 13 9.15 -10.13 -0.46
C GLU A 13 7.77 -9.51 -0.44
N SER A 14 6.91 -10.01 -1.32
CA SER A 14 5.53 -9.57 -1.31
C SER A 14 4.73 -10.38 -0.32
N PHE A 15 3.64 -9.84 0.14
CA PHE A 15 2.66 -10.63 0.84
C PHE A 15 1.29 -10.36 0.25
N GLU A 16 0.40 -11.33 0.42
CA GLU A 16 -0.95 -11.20 -0.11
C GLU A 16 -1.82 -10.55 0.95
N PHE A 17 -2.28 -9.35 0.66
CA PHE A 17 -3.07 -8.57 1.61
C PHE A 17 -4.50 -9.12 1.67
N VAL A 18 -5.12 -9.28 0.51
CA VAL A 18 -6.34 -10.04 0.33
C VAL A 18 -6.17 -10.81 -0.97
N ASP A 19 -7.06 -11.69 -1.28
CA ASP A 19 -6.94 -12.56 -2.46
C ASP A 19 -6.64 -11.74 -3.72
N GLY A 20 -5.53 -12.04 -4.36
CA GLY A 20 -5.13 -11.41 -5.61
C GLY A 20 -4.58 -10.01 -5.49
N VAL A 21 -4.35 -9.52 -4.28
CA VAL A 21 -3.79 -8.20 -4.03
C VAL A 21 -2.47 -8.38 -3.28
N ARG A 22 -1.37 -8.00 -3.92
CA ARG A 22 -0.04 -8.19 -3.35
C ARG A 22 0.61 -6.87 -3.03
N LEU A 23 1.27 -6.83 -1.89
CA LEU A 23 2.00 -5.66 -1.44
C LEU A 23 3.47 -5.98 -1.29
N HIS A 24 4.31 -5.06 -1.75
CA HIS A 24 5.70 -4.99 -1.35
C HIS A 24 5.82 -3.72 -0.54
N ALA A 25 6.44 -3.78 0.63
CA ALA A 25 6.45 -2.63 1.52
C ALA A 25 7.85 -2.35 2.05
N ILE A 26 8.20 -1.09 2.09
CA ILE A 26 9.43 -0.62 2.70
C ILE A 26 9.03 0.49 3.67
N GLY A 27 9.40 0.34 4.92
CA GLY A 27 8.97 1.26 5.95
C GLY A 27 10.08 2.11 6.49
N GLY A 28 9.72 3.33 6.84
CA GLY A 28 10.55 4.20 7.65
C GLY A 28 10.02 4.20 9.08
N ASP A 29 10.39 5.23 9.81
CA ASP A 29 9.95 5.37 11.18
C ASP A 29 8.48 5.78 11.25
N GLN A 30 8.06 6.64 10.36
CA GLN A 30 6.72 7.21 10.41
C GLN A 30 5.89 6.87 9.19
N VAL A 31 6.50 6.48 8.09
CA VAL A 31 5.78 6.28 6.84
C VAL A 31 6.14 4.93 6.24
N LEU A 32 5.14 4.29 5.66
CA LEU A 32 5.29 3.04 4.94
C LEU A 32 5.03 3.33 3.47
N LEU A 33 5.93 2.87 2.60
CA LEU A 33 5.72 2.97 1.16
C LEU A 33 5.45 1.59 0.63
N CYS A 34 4.31 1.41 -0.03
CA CYS A 34 3.91 0.14 -0.59
C CYS A 34 3.82 0.24 -2.10
N ARG A 35 4.28 -0.82 -2.76
CA ARG A 35 3.97 -1.04 -4.16
C ARG A 35 2.89 -2.11 -4.18
N VAL A 36 1.73 -1.78 -4.72
CA VAL A 36 0.55 -2.62 -4.65
C VAL A 36 0.16 -3.07 -6.04
N HIS A 37 -0.14 -4.34 -6.17
CA HIS A 37 -0.56 -4.91 -7.44
C HIS A 37 -1.83 -5.72 -7.25
N TYR A 38 -2.86 -5.41 -8.06
CA TYR A 38 -4.10 -6.17 -8.09
C TYR A 38 -4.13 -6.99 -9.36
N GLU A 39 -4.38 -8.28 -9.22
CA GLU A 39 -4.70 -9.11 -10.38
C GLU A 39 -6.03 -8.68 -10.97
N PRO A 40 -6.28 -8.94 -12.26
CA PRO A 40 -7.56 -8.57 -12.87
C PRO A 40 -8.75 -9.14 -12.10
N GLY A 41 -9.75 -8.31 -11.89
CA GLY A 41 -10.99 -8.71 -11.23
C GLY A 41 -10.94 -8.68 -9.72
N LYS A 42 -9.85 -8.22 -9.14
CA LYS A 42 -9.69 -8.26 -7.68
C LYS A 42 -10.05 -6.93 -7.05
N GLN A 43 -10.31 -7.00 -5.76
CA GLN A 43 -10.82 -5.84 -5.04
C GLN A 43 -10.36 -5.87 -3.59
N VAL A 44 -10.34 -4.69 -2.98
CA VAL A 44 -10.25 -4.55 -1.53
C VAL A 44 -11.58 -3.98 -1.09
N PRO A 45 -12.30 -4.68 -0.22
CA PRO A 45 -13.64 -4.22 0.20
C PRO A 45 -13.57 -2.95 1.01
N ARG A 46 -14.72 -2.34 1.20
CA ARG A 46 -14.82 -1.07 1.91
C ARG A 46 -14.22 -1.18 3.29
N HIS A 47 -13.34 -0.25 3.61
CA HIS A 47 -12.63 -0.23 4.90
C HIS A 47 -12.15 1.20 5.16
N ALA A 48 -11.63 1.42 6.36
CA ALA A 48 -11.05 2.70 6.74
C ALA A 48 -9.83 2.44 7.62
N HIS A 49 -8.88 3.36 7.57
CA HIS A 49 -7.75 3.32 8.47
C HIS A 49 -8.00 4.39 9.54
N GLU A 50 -8.14 3.97 10.79
CA GLU A 50 -8.57 4.89 11.83
C GLU A 50 -7.54 5.93 12.16
N HIS A 51 -6.27 5.61 11.99
CA HIS A 51 -5.20 6.49 12.44
C HIS A 51 -4.21 6.83 11.34
N THR A 52 -4.44 6.38 10.11
CA THR A 52 -3.47 6.49 9.03
C THR A 52 -4.02 7.30 7.88
N GLU A 53 -3.21 8.23 7.39
CA GLU A 53 -3.47 8.95 6.16
C GLU A 53 -2.79 8.20 5.02
N GLN A 54 -3.44 8.17 3.87
CA GLN A 54 -2.96 7.41 2.71
C GLN A 54 -2.90 8.30 1.49
N LEU A 55 -1.78 8.24 0.78
CA LEU A 55 -1.66 8.86 -0.54
C LEU A 55 -1.37 7.75 -1.54
N MET A 56 -2.00 7.82 -2.71
CA MET A 56 -1.82 6.82 -3.75
C MET A 56 -1.46 7.48 -5.06
N ALA A 57 -0.63 6.80 -5.84
CA ALA A 57 -0.29 7.25 -7.20
C ALA A 57 -0.34 6.04 -8.12
N VAL A 58 -1.25 6.06 -9.09
CA VAL A 58 -1.38 4.94 -10.04
C VAL A 58 -0.28 5.03 -11.09
N VAL A 59 0.38 3.91 -11.34
CA VAL A 59 1.48 3.87 -12.31
C VAL A 59 1.20 2.96 -13.48
N GLU A 60 0.32 1.96 -13.34
CA GLU A 60 0.02 1.05 -14.44
C GLU A 60 -1.37 0.49 -14.26
N GLY A 61 -2.11 0.33 -15.36
CA GLY A 61 -3.47 -0.21 -15.29
C GLY A 61 -4.47 0.81 -14.82
N SER A 62 -5.56 0.34 -14.25
CA SER A 62 -6.61 1.23 -13.76
C SER A 62 -7.35 0.61 -12.60
N VAL A 63 -7.96 1.45 -11.77
CA VAL A 63 -8.71 0.97 -10.61
C VAL A 63 -9.89 1.91 -10.38
N ARG A 64 -11.04 1.33 -10.09
CA ARG A 64 -12.21 2.11 -9.67
C ARG A 64 -12.16 2.21 -8.17
N MET A 65 -12.20 3.44 -7.69
CA MET A 65 -12.09 3.70 -6.26
C MET A 65 -13.26 4.53 -5.79
N THR A 66 -13.84 4.14 -4.68
CA THR A 66 -14.89 4.90 -4.01
C THR A 66 -14.32 5.42 -2.70
N ILE A 67 -14.42 6.72 -2.49
CA ILE A 67 -14.03 7.38 -1.26
C ILE A 67 -15.28 8.05 -0.72
N GLY A 68 -15.74 7.62 0.44
CA GLY A 68 -17.01 8.09 0.96
C GLY A 68 -18.12 7.66 0.03
N ASP A 69 -18.72 8.62 -0.67
CA ASP A 69 -19.78 8.32 -1.64
C ASP A 69 -19.40 8.76 -3.06
N GLU A 70 -18.13 9.07 -3.30
CA GLU A 70 -17.69 9.48 -4.63
C GLU A 70 -16.86 8.36 -5.26
N THR A 71 -17.17 8.00 -6.50
CA THR A 71 -16.48 6.94 -7.22
C THR A 71 -15.83 7.49 -8.47
N ARG A 72 -14.58 7.12 -8.71
CA ARG A 72 -13.85 7.51 -9.90
C ARG A 72 -13.03 6.36 -10.42
N GLU A 73 -12.77 6.40 -11.73
CA GLU A 73 -11.81 5.50 -12.35
C GLU A 73 -10.46 6.19 -12.35
N LEU A 74 -9.45 5.55 -11.78
CA LEU A 74 -8.12 6.11 -11.68
C LEU A 74 -7.19 5.44 -12.66
N ARG A 75 -6.35 6.24 -13.31
CA ARG A 75 -5.42 5.79 -14.34
C ARG A 75 -4.03 6.32 -14.03
N PRO A 76 -3.01 5.85 -14.75
CA PRO A 76 -1.65 6.34 -14.51
C PRO A 76 -1.59 7.86 -14.54
N GLY A 77 -0.97 8.42 -13.53
CA GLY A 77 -0.89 9.86 -13.36
C GLY A 77 -1.88 10.42 -12.36
N ASP A 78 -2.90 9.65 -11.98
CA ASP A 78 -3.85 10.10 -10.97
C ASP A 78 -3.30 9.88 -9.58
N VAL A 79 -3.59 10.82 -8.70
CA VAL A 79 -3.13 10.80 -7.31
C VAL A 79 -4.33 11.01 -6.41
N VAL A 80 -4.37 10.28 -5.31
CA VAL A 80 -5.50 10.30 -4.39
C VAL A 80 -5.00 10.47 -2.97
N CYS A 81 -5.73 11.24 -2.18
CA CYS A 81 -5.48 11.38 -0.74
C CYS A 81 -6.71 10.88 0.01
N VAL A 82 -6.50 9.98 0.95
CA VAL A 82 -7.56 9.49 1.82
C VAL A 82 -7.16 9.79 3.25
N ASN A 83 -7.93 10.64 3.90
CA ASN A 83 -7.66 11.01 5.29
C ASN A 83 -8.05 9.87 6.22
N LYS A 84 -7.50 9.91 7.44
CA LYS A 84 -7.82 8.89 8.42
C LYS A 84 -9.32 8.85 8.65
N GLY A 85 -9.84 7.66 8.89
CA GLY A 85 -11.24 7.45 9.20
C GLY A 85 -12.19 7.48 8.02
N ILE A 86 -11.71 7.77 6.82
CA ILE A 86 -12.58 7.87 5.65
C ILE A 86 -12.66 6.51 4.98
N GLU A 87 -13.88 6.02 4.81
CA GLU A 87 -14.11 4.73 4.18
C GLU A 87 -13.83 4.78 2.69
N HIS A 88 -13.24 3.73 2.19
CA HIS A 88 -12.91 3.62 0.77
C HIS A 88 -12.85 2.17 0.35
N GLU A 89 -13.00 1.94 -0.95
CA GLU A 89 -12.91 0.61 -1.52
C GLU A 89 -12.35 0.72 -2.92
N LEU A 90 -11.73 -0.37 -3.39
CA LEU A 90 -11.07 -0.38 -4.69
C LEU A 90 -11.40 -1.66 -5.43
N HIS A 91 -11.60 -1.54 -6.73
CA HIS A 91 -11.84 -2.69 -7.60
C HIS A 91 -11.14 -2.46 -8.92
N SER A 92 -10.34 -3.42 -9.37
CA SER A 92 -9.65 -3.31 -10.65
C SER A 92 -10.10 -4.43 -11.56
N GLU A 93 -10.76 -4.08 -12.65
CA GLU A 93 -11.25 -5.07 -13.58
C GLU A 93 -10.11 -5.68 -14.38
N ASN A 94 -9.15 -4.88 -14.77
CA ASN A 94 -8.08 -5.32 -15.68
C ASN A 94 -6.71 -5.38 -15.03
N GLY A 95 -6.62 -5.13 -13.73
CA GLY A 95 -5.35 -5.10 -13.03
C GLY A 95 -4.83 -3.70 -12.87
N VAL A 96 -4.07 -3.46 -11.81
CA VAL A 96 -3.52 -2.14 -11.53
C VAL A 96 -2.26 -2.30 -10.69
N THR A 97 -1.33 -1.39 -10.89
CA THR A 97 -0.19 -1.24 -10.00
C THR A 97 -0.16 0.21 -9.55
N PHE A 98 -0.04 0.43 -8.26
CA PHE A 98 0.08 1.78 -7.73
C PHE A 98 1.02 1.77 -6.53
N PHE A 99 1.53 2.96 -6.20
CA PHE A 99 2.25 3.16 -4.96
C PHE A 99 1.34 3.83 -3.96
N GLU A 100 1.48 3.48 -2.71
CA GLU A 100 0.77 4.18 -1.64
C GLU A 100 1.73 4.46 -0.50
N ALA A 101 1.60 5.64 0.08
CA ALA A 101 2.34 6.04 1.25
C ALA A 101 1.34 6.15 2.39
N LEU A 102 1.68 5.53 3.52
CA LEU A 102 0.77 5.48 4.67
C LEU A 102 1.50 5.93 5.90
N ALA A 103 0.93 6.87 6.63
CA ALA A 103 1.53 7.40 7.85
C ALA A 103 0.45 7.75 8.85
N PRO A 104 0.63 7.38 10.11
CA PRO A 104 1.63 6.46 10.62
C PRO A 104 1.42 5.05 10.05
N VAL A 105 2.41 4.20 10.23
CA VAL A 105 2.39 2.86 9.64
C VAL A 105 1.20 2.07 10.13
N PRO A 106 0.33 1.58 9.24
CA PRO A 106 -0.84 0.81 9.68
C PRO A 106 -0.48 -0.64 9.89
N LEU A 107 -1.01 -1.22 10.96
CA LEU A 107 -0.65 -2.58 11.30
C LEU A 107 -1.26 -3.62 10.37
N ASP A 108 -2.34 -3.27 9.66
CA ASP A 108 -2.93 -4.20 8.71
C ASP A 108 -2.09 -4.34 7.45
N HIS A 109 -1.10 -3.46 7.25
CA HIS A 109 -0.15 -3.59 6.15
C HIS A 109 1.19 -4.15 6.64
N VAL A 110 1.26 -4.48 7.91
CA VAL A 110 2.47 -5.00 8.53
C VAL A 110 2.06 -6.20 9.36
N PRO A 111 2.13 -7.41 8.81
CA PRO A 111 1.62 -8.59 9.51
C PRO A 111 2.28 -8.87 10.86
N ASP A 112 3.55 -8.52 11.01
CA ASP A 112 4.25 -8.75 12.26
C ASP A 112 5.04 -7.50 12.59
N LYS A 113 4.51 -6.69 13.50
CA LYS A 113 5.10 -5.42 13.82
C LYS A 113 6.52 -5.54 14.33
N GLU A 114 6.81 -6.56 15.12
CA GLU A 114 8.13 -6.69 15.70
C GLU A 114 9.18 -7.15 14.70
N ARG A 115 8.77 -7.96 13.73
CA ARG A 115 9.69 -8.41 12.71
C ARG A 115 9.71 -7.46 11.52
N ASP A 116 8.53 -7.01 11.09
CA ASP A 116 8.38 -6.37 9.79
C ASP A 116 8.70 -4.89 9.79
N LEU A 117 8.64 -4.23 10.94
CA LEU A 117 9.00 -2.83 10.99
C LEU A 117 10.48 -2.60 11.16
N VAL A 118 11.25 -3.66 11.42
CA VAL A 118 12.67 -3.52 11.53
C VAL A 118 13.25 -3.67 10.14
N LEU A 119 13.81 -2.62 9.61
CA LEU A 119 14.47 -2.71 8.33
C LEU A 119 15.75 -3.47 8.54
N ALA A 120 15.94 -4.46 7.72
CA ALA A 120 17.03 -5.34 7.95
C ALA A 120 18.33 -4.65 7.85
N GLU A 121 19.25 -5.03 8.69
CA GLU A 121 20.52 -4.60 8.55
C GLU A 121 21.01 -5.13 7.32
N GLY A 122 21.79 -4.58 6.63
CA GLY A 122 22.13 -4.95 5.31
C GLY A 122 21.13 -4.48 4.32
N GLY A 123 20.14 -3.79 4.74
CA GLY A 123 19.27 -3.07 3.88
C GLY A 123 18.09 -3.76 3.36
N ALA A 124 17.80 -4.87 3.85
CA ALA A 124 16.67 -5.40 3.30
C ALA A 124 15.57 -5.04 4.02
N THR A 125 14.77 -4.94 4.09
CA THR A 125 13.89 -4.67 4.68
C THR A 125 12.95 -4.80 4.78
N HIS A 126 12.32 -4.87 5.29
CA HIS A 126 11.36 -4.72 5.31
C HIS A 126 10.38 -5.19 5.82
N VAL A 127 9.51 -5.02 5.76
CA VAL A 127 8.42 -5.39 5.99
C VAL A 127 8.15 -6.33 5.03
N GLU A 128 8.72 -7.29 4.93
CA GLU A 128 8.49 -8.09 4.08
C GLU A 128 7.85 -9.09 4.47
N ARG A 129 7.26 -9.58 4.19
CA ARG A 129 6.71 -10.60 4.48
C ARG A 129 5.74 -10.79 4.08
#